data_d8ade30f36f40ded8f86cfecd51b21ef
#
_entry.id   d8ade30f36f40ded8f86cfecd51b21ef
#
_cell.length_a   1.000
_cell.length_b   1.000
_cell.length_c   1.000
_cell.angle_alpha   90.00
_cell.angle_beta   90.00
_cell.angle_gamma   90.00
#
_symmetry.space_group_name_H-M   'P 1'
#
loop_
_entity.id
_entity.type
_entity.pdbx_description
1 polymer ?
#
loop_
_entity_poly.entity_id
_entity_poly.type
_entity_poly.pdbx_seq_one_letter_code
_entity_poly.pdbx_strand_id
1 'polypeptide(L)'
;MAKRDIPEINAGSMADIAFLLLIFFLVTTTMDTDSGIYRKLPELTPPEQVDGPLTRKRNIFEISINRFDQLLIEEQEAKIENVRELAVAFLDNGAGDFKGKPCDYCEGEKLSSSSEHPAKAIISIETAKGTSYGMYISVYNEVLAAYTELRNKYAKKYLTGKYKGLSYTDLLKIKKADAQNADVKVAIDQVKKAYPEILADAEPTN
;
A
#
# COMPACT_ATOMS: atom_id res chain seq x y z
N MET A 1 68.84 3.66 42.78
CA MET A 1 67.66 3.18 42.03
C MET A 1 66.87 4.40 41.63
N ALA A 2 66.84 4.74 40.32
CA ALA A 2 66.11 5.91 39.80
C ALA A 2 64.64 5.53 39.76
N LYS A 3 63.79 6.27 40.44
CA LYS A 3 62.34 6.20 40.36
C LYS A 3 61.91 6.70 38.97
N ARG A 4 61.35 5.85 38.13
CA ARG A 4 60.72 6.28 36.89
C ARG A 4 59.40 6.94 37.25
N ASP A 5 59.27 8.21 36.91
CA ASP A 5 57.99 8.92 36.96
C ASP A 5 57.00 8.30 35.97
N ILE A 6 55.81 7.97 36.46
CA ILE A 6 54.71 7.46 35.62
C ILE A 6 54.23 8.65 34.80
N PRO A 7 54.14 8.55 33.44
CA PRO A 7 53.63 9.63 32.61
C PRO A 7 52.17 9.91 33.01
N GLU A 8 51.91 11.16 33.43
CA GLU A 8 50.55 11.64 33.68
C GLU A 8 49.76 11.68 32.37
N ILE A 9 48.67 10.96 32.30
CA ILE A 9 47.77 10.98 31.15
C ILE A 9 47.05 12.29 31.17
N ASN A 10 47.18 13.10 30.11
CA ASN A 10 46.50 14.37 29.97
C ASN A 10 44.97 14.16 29.82
N ALA A 11 44.22 14.42 30.87
CA ALA A 11 42.74 14.24 30.90
C ALA A 11 42.04 15.09 29.85
N GLY A 12 42.63 16.26 29.48
CA GLY A 12 42.08 17.10 28.40
C GLY A 12 42.11 16.44 27.01
N SER A 13 43.25 15.77 26.69
CA SER A 13 43.34 15.00 25.42
C SER A 13 42.41 13.83 25.35
N MET A 14 42.19 13.13 26.49
CA MET A 14 41.19 12.05 26.53
C MET A 14 39.75 12.53 26.39
N ALA A 15 39.42 13.67 27.00
CA ALA A 15 38.12 14.28 26.86
C ALA A 15 37.83 14.72 25.41
N ASP A 16 38.81 15.27 24.70
CA ASP A 16 38.67 15.66 23.30
C ASP A 16 38.44 14.47 22.38
N ILE A 17 39.23 13.39 22.57
CA ILE A 17 39.01 12.14 21.79
C ILE A 17 37.64 11.55 22.07
N ALA A 18 37.18 11.52 23.32
CA ALA A 18 35.87 11.03 23.68
C ALA A 18 34.76 11.88 23.05
N PHE A 19 34.93 13.20 23.03
CA PHE A 19 33.97 14.14 22.41
C PHE A 19 33.92 13.98 20.89
N LEU A 20 35.06 13.84 20.22
CA LEU A 20 35.12 13.61 18.78
C LEU A 20 34.48 12.27 18.39
N LEU A 21 34.73 11.20 19.17
CA LEU A 21 34.08 9.91 18.96
C LEU A 21 32.56 10.01 19.15
N LEU A 22 32.09 10.75 20.16
CA LEU A 22 30.67 10.94 20.41
C LEU A 22 29.98 11.66 19.23
N ILE A 23 30.58 12.76 18.74
CA ILE A 23 30.07 13.46 17.55
C ILE A 23 30.12 12.56 16.31
N PHE A 24 31.21 11.82 16.12
CA PHE A 24 31.35 10.89 15.01
C PHE A 24 30.23 9.84 15.03
N PHE A 25 29.98 9.18 16.15
CA PHE A 25 28.88 8.24 16.27
C PHE A 25 27.51 8.91 16.08
N LEU A 26 27.31 10.10 16.61
CA LEU A 26 26.05 10.82 16.48
C LEU A 26 25.74 11.17 15.01
N VAL A 27 26.75 11.53 14.22
CA VAL A 27 26.61 11.83 12.79
C VAL A 27 26.48 10.56 11.96
N THR A 28 27.21 9.49 12.31
CA THR A 28 27.18 8.23 11.54
C THR A 28 25.98 7.35 11.88
N THR A 29 25.34 7.53 13.04
CA THR A 29 24.13 6.77 13.44
C THR A 29 22.83 7.41 13.00
N THR A 30 22.82 8.57 12.34
CA THR A 30 21.65 9.04 11.61
C THR A 30 21.46 8.16 10.37
N MET A 31 21.03 6.93 10.58
CA MET A 31 20.54 6.11 9.48
C MET A 31 19.23 6.75 9.03
N ASP A 32 19.20 7.23 7.79
CA ASP A 32 17.96 7.44 7.09
C ASP A 32 17.20 6.13 7.14
N THR A 33 16.13 6.09 7.90
CA THR A 33 15.19 4.98 7.83
C THR A 33 14.54 5.11 6.46
N ASP A 34 15.04 4.33 5.49
CA ASP A 34 14.34 4.12 4.23
C ASP A 34 12.90 3.76 4.58
N SER A 35 12.00 4.72 4.40
CA SER A 35 10.57 4.48 4.53
C SER A 35 10.13 3.69 3.30
N GLY A 36 10.41 2.40 3.31
CA GLY A 36 9.91 1.47 2.32
C GLY A 36 8.38 1.43 2.34
N ILE A 37 7.76 1.06 1.24
CA ILE A 37 6.33 0.83 1.17
C ILE A 37 6.02 -0.38 2.03
N TYR A 38 5.32 -0.16 3.16
CA TYR A 38 4.85 -1.25 4.02
C TYR A 38 3.76 -2.03 3.29
N ARG A 39 4.12 -3.21 2.82
CA ARG A 39 3.21 -4.15 2.18
C ARG A 39 2.94 -5.31 3.13
N LYS A 40 1.68 -5.58 3.40
CA LYS A 40 1.28 -6.81 4.08
C LYS A 40 1.36 -7.95 3.06
N LEU A 41 2.42 -8.73 3.11
CA LEU A 41 2.49 -9.97 2.34
C LEU A 41 1.34 -10.89 2.77
N PRO A 42 0.65 -11.56 1.82
CA PRO A 42 -0.28 -12.62 2.18
C PRO A 42 0.46 -13.69 2.99
N GLU A 43 -0.20 -14.22 4.01
CA GLU A 43 0.35 -15.34 4.80
C GLU A 43 0.62 -16.50 3.83
N LEU A 44 1.84 -17.04 3.86
CA LEU A 44 2.18 -18.26 3.15
C LEU A 44 1.36 -19.40 3.80
N THR A 45 0.15 -19.62 3.32
CA THR A 45 -0.56 -20.86 3.62
C THR A 45 0.22 -22.01 2.99
N PRO A 46 0.55 -23.08 3.74
CA PRO A 46 1.13 -24.28 3.15
C PRO A 46 0.28 -24.72 1.96
N PRO A 47 0.83 -25.38 0.95
CA PRO A 47 0.08 -25.87 -0.20
C PRO A 47 -0.77 -27.09 0.19
N GLU A 48 -1.65 -26.94 1.18
CA GLU A 48 -2.80 -27.81 1.33
C GLU A 48 -3.82 -27.31 0.32
N GLN A 49 -4.18 -28.18 -0.59
CA GLN A 49 -5.19 -28.10 -1.63
C GLN A 49 -6.32 -27.15 -1.22
N VAL A 50 -6.16 -25.88 -1.49
CA VAL A 50 -7.25 -24.93 -1.40
C VAL A 50 -8.02 -25.15 -2.71
N ASP A 51 -9.04 -26.02 -2.68
CA ASP A 51 -10.20 -25.89 -3.55
C ASP A 51 -10.92 -24.56 -3.21
N GLY A 52 -10.15 -23.46 -3.27
CA GLY A 52 -10.71 -22.13 -3.32
C GLY A 52 -11.37 -21.94 -4.69
N PRO A 53 -12.51 -21.30 -4.78
CA PRO A 53 -13.10 -21.01 -6.08
C PRO A 53 -12.05 -20.30 -6.92
N LEU A 54 -11.66 -20.95 -8.05
CA LEU A 54 -10.75 -20.39 -9.04
C LEU A 54 -11.15 -18.94 -9.25
N THR A 55 -10.27 -18.02 -8.91
CA THR A 55 -10.55 -16.58 -9.06
C THR A 55 -10.91 -16.35 -10.52
N ARG A 56 -12.15 -15.95 -10.78
CA ARG A 56 -12.60 -15.76 -12.17
C ARG A 56 -11.77 -14.67 -12.82
N LYS A 57 -11.31 -14.87 -14.05
CA LYS A 57 -10.46 -13.93 -14.80
C LYS A 57 -11.03 -12.51 -14.75
N ARG A 58 -12.35 -12.33 -14.82
CA ARG A 58 -13.02 -11.03 -14.74
C ARG A 58 -12.84 -10.29 -13.40
N ASN A 59 -12.37 -10.95 -12.35
CA ASN A 59 -12.09 -10.33 -11.06
C ASN A 59 -10.61 -9.93 -10.90
N ILE A 60 -9.82 -10.11 -11.95
CA ILE A 60 -8.41 -9.72 -11.97
C ILE A 60 -8.26 -8.55 -12.93
N PHE A 61 -7.76 -7.44 -12.43
CA PHE A 61 -7.39 -6.28 -13.23
C PHE A 61 -5.90 -6.35 -13.50
N GLU A 62 -5.55 -6.68 -14.73
CA GLU A 62 -4.16 -6.89 -15.13
C GLU A 62 -3.52 -5.60 -15.62
N ILE A 63 -2.45 -5.20 -14.95
CA ILE A 63 -1.60 -4.06 -15.33
C ILE A 63 -0.23 -4.62 -15.67
N SER A 64 0.21 -4.51 -16.93
CA SER A 64 1.53 -4.96 -17.37
C SER A 64 2.40 -3.77 -17.77
N ILE A 65 3.66 -3.76 -17.31
CA ILE A 65 4.63 -2.72 -17.62
C ILE A 65 5.82 -3.38 -18.30
N ASN A 66 6.08 -2.99 -19.55
CA ASN A 66 7.18 -3.56 -20.30
C ASN A 66 8.53 -2.90 -19.98
N ARG A 67 9.63 -3.45 -20.54
CA ARG A 67 11.00 -2.92 -20.34
C ARG A 67 11.25 -1.51 -20.87
N PHE A 68 10.32 -0.96 -21.65
CA PHE A 68 10.38 0.41 -22.20
C PHE A 68 9.46 1.36 -21.45
N ASP A 69 8.98 0.95 -20.27
CA ASP A 69 8.04 1.71 -19.44
C ASP A 69 6.70 2.01 -20.12
N GLN A 70 6.31 1.19 -21.11
CA GLN A 70 4.98 1.26 -21.70
C GLN A 70 4.01 0.43 -20.86
N LEU A 71 2.81 0.97 -20.68
CA LEU A 71 1.78 0.42 -19.83
C LEU A 71 0.67 -0.22 -20.66
N LEU A 72 0.33 -1.46 -20.32
CA LEU A 72 -0.86 -2.14 -20.82
C LEU A 72 -1.81 -2.42 -19.66
N ILE A 73 -3.09 -2.13 -19.87
CA ILE A 73 -4.16 -2.46 -18.95
C ILE A 73 -5.17 -3.33 -19.70
N GLU A 74 -5.47 -4.52 -19.19
CA GLU A 74 -6.36 -5.47 -19.88
C GLU A 74 -5.94 -5.70 -21.35
N GLU A 75 -4.64 -5.85 -21.59
CA GLU A 75 -4.03 -6.03 -22.93
C GLU A 75 -4.14 -4.80 -23.86
N GLN A 76 -4.64 -3.66 -23.39
CA GLN A 76 -4.75 -2.42 -24.15
C GLN A 76 -3.71 -1.39 -23.68
N GLU A 77 -3.09 -0.70 -24.64
CA GLU A 77 -2.15 0.37 -24.33
C GLU A 77 -2.85 1.51 -23.56
N ALA A 78 -2.28 1.90 -22.44
CA ALA A 78 -2.84 2.92 -21.58
C ALA A 78 -1.77 3.92 -21.12
N LYS A 79 -2.23 5.10 -20.68
CA LYS A 79 -1.38 6.10 -20.05
C LYS A 79 -1.54 6.03 -18.53
N ILE A 80 -0.52 6.50 -17.82
CA ILE A 80 -0.50 6.53 -16.37
C ILE A 80 -1.70 7.31 -15.78
N GLU A 81 -2.10 8.38 -16.45
CA GLU A 81 -3.22 9.23 -16.02
C GLU A 81 -4.55 8.47 -16.00
N ASN A 82 -4.69 7.43 -16.83
CA ASN A 82 -5.92 6.64 -16.96
C ASN A 82 -5.99 5.50 -15.92
N VAL A 83 -4.86 5.12 -15.30
CA VAL A 83 -4.81 3.99 -14.35
C VAL A 83 -5.81 4.15 -13.23
N ARG A 84 -5.88 5.33 -12.63
CA ARG A 84 -6.78 5.60 -11.50
C ARG A 84 -8.24 5.44 -11.89
N GLU A 85 -8.65 6.04 -13.00
CA GLU A 85 -10.03 6.01 -13.48
C GLU A 85 -10.46 4.59 -13.81
N LEU A 86 -9.63 3.84 -14.55
CA LEU A 86 -9.90 2.45 -14.92
C LEU A 86 -9.93 1.53 -13.68
N ALA A 87 -9.02 1.73 -12.72
CA ALA A 87 -9.02 0.97 -11.48
C ALA A 87 -10.28 1.28 -10.62
N VAL A 88 -10.72 2.54 -10.56
CA VAL A 88 -11.97 2.92 -9.87
C VAL A 88 -13.15 2.24 -10.54
N ALA A 89 -13.27 2.31 -11.86
CA ALA A 89 -14.35 1.68 -12.61
C ALA A 89 -14.40 0.15 -12.40
N PHE A 90 -13.23 -0.50 -12.39
CA PHE A 90 -13.11 -1.92 -12.12
C PHE A 90 -13.52 -2.28 -10.69
N LEU A 91 -12.97 -1.60 -9.68
CA LEU A 91 -13.20 -1.90 -8.27
C LEU A 91 -14.65 -1.64 -7.84
N ASP A 92 -15.29 -0.62 -8.40
CA ASP A 92 -16.65 -0.19 -8.04
C ASP A 92 -17.74 -0.84 -8.92
N ASN A 93 -17.37 -1.70 -9.87
CA ASN A 93 -18.29 -2.28 -10.86
C ASN A 93 -19.49 -3.01 -10.23
N GLY A 94 -19.28 -3.91 -9.27
CA GLY A 94 -20.35 -4.53 -8.49
C GLY A 94 -21.35 -5.39 -9.29
N ALA A 95 -20.90 -6.09 -10.35
CA ALA A 95 -21.73 -6.89 -11.23
C ALA A 95 -22.17 -8.26 -10.65
N GLY A 96 -21.79 -8.58 -9.43
CA GLY A 96 -22.07 -9.87 -8.81
C GLY A 96 -22.31 -9.78 -7.31
N ASP A 97 -22.06 -10.90 -6.63
CA ASP A 97 -22.29 -11.02 -5.21
C ASP A 97 -21.03 -11.43 -4.44
N PHE A 98 -21.01 -11.14 -3.17
CA PHE A 98 -20.05 -11.66 -2.22
C PHE A 98 -20.79 -12.33 -1.06
N LYS A 99 -20.53 -13.63 -0.84
CA LYS A 99 -21.24 -14.47 0.17
C LYS A 99 -22.77 -14.41 0.03
N GLY A 100 -23.27 -14.41 -1.22
CA GLY A 100 -24.70 -14.39 -1.53
C GLY A 100 -25.37 -13.02 -1.36
N LYS A 101 -24.60 -11.94 -1.21
CA LYS A 101 -25.11 -10.56 -1.13
C LYS A 101 -24.56 -9.71 -2.26
N PRO A 102 -25.41 -9.04 -3.04
CA PRO A 102 -24.95 -8.08 -4.04
C PRO A 102 -24.29 -6.88 -3.36
N CYS A 103 -23.46 -6.16 -4.12
CA CYS A 103 -22.88 -4.93 -3.63
C CYS A 103 -23.95 -3.82 -3.57
N ASP A 104 -24.28 -3.37 -2.38
CA ASP A 104 -25.27 -2.31 -2.12
C ASP A 104 -24.68 -0.89 -2.13
N TYR A 105 -23.37 -0.80 -2.12
CA TYR A 105 -22.61 0.46 -2.12
C TYR A 105 -21.84 0.74 -3.41
N CYS A 106 -21.78 -0.23 -4.35
CA CYS A 106 -21.13 -0.07 -5.64
C CYS A 106 -21.97 0.83 -6.58
N GLU A 107 -21.33 1.83 -7.17
CA GLU A 107 -21.96 2.81 -8.08
C GLU A 107 -21.55 2.62 -9.55
N GLY A 108 -20.75 1.59 -9.86
CA GLY A 108 -20.26 1.30 -11.20
C GLY A 108 -21.33 0.78 -12.16
N GLU A 109 -20.95 0.55 -13.40
CA GLU A 109 -21.84 0.19 -14.53
C GLU A 109 -22.40 -1.24 -14.45
N LYS A 110 -21.94 -2.06 -13.52
CA LYS A 110 -22.34 -3.46 -13.32
C LYS A 110 -22.13 -4.34 -14.56
N LEU A 111 -21.03 -4.13 -15.26
CA LEU A 111 -20.66 -4.87 -16.45
C LEU A 111 -20.35 -6.33 -16.07
N SER A 112 -20.97 -7.29 -16.75
CA SER A 112 -20.77 -8.73 -16.50
C SER A 112 -19.36 -9.21 -16.86
N SER A 113 -18.63 -8.46 -17.68
CA SER A 113 -17.23 -8.70 -18.07
C SER A 113 -16.22 -8.22 -17.03
N SER A 114 -16.60 -7.33 -16.11
CA SER A 114 -15.74 -6.73 -15.10
C SER A 114 -16.02 -7.32 -13.70
N SER A 115 -15.40 -6.76 -12.66
CA SER A 115 -15.37 -7.32 -11.32
C SER A 115 -16.76 -7.56 -10.73
N GLU A 116 -16.89 -8.66 -9.99
CA GLU A 116 -18.16 -9.02 -9.34
C GLU A 116 -18.43 -8.16 -8.11
N HIS A 117 -17.41 -7.95 -7.31
CA HIS A 117 -17.53 -7.25 -6.02
C HIS A 117 -16.15 -6.75 -5.56
N PRO A 118 -16.05 -5.60 -4.90
CA PRO A 118 -14.76 -5.08 -4.41
C PRO A 118 -13.94 -6.07 -3.56
N ALA A 119 -14.63 -6.93 -2.80
CA ALA A 119 -13.96 -7.94 -1.98
C ALA A 119 -13.41 -9.15 -2.77
N LYS A 120 -13.74 -9.26 -4.05
CA LYS A 120 -13.22 -10.29 -4.98
C LYS A 120 -12.26 -9.68 -6.02
N ALA A 121 -12.27 -8.36 -6.15
CA ALA A 121 -11.48 -7.64 -7.12
C ALA A 121 -9.99 -7.65 -6.72
N ILE A 122 -9.15 -8.15 -7.60
CA ILE A 122 -7.69 -8.25 -7.43
C ILE A 122 -7.05 -7.36 -8.50
N ILE A 123 -6.14 -6.49 -8.11
CA ILE A 123 -5.30 -5.77 -9.05
C ILE A 123 -3.94 -6.47 -9.11
N SER A 124 -3.58 -6.94 -10.30
CA SER A 124 -2.30 -7.60 -10.57
C SER A 124 -1.38 -6.65 -11.32
N ILE A 125 -0.18 -6.41 -10.80
CA ILE A 125 0.84 -5.61 -11.46
C ILE A 125 1.96 -6.54 -11.88
N GLU A 126 2.18 -6.63 -13.20
CA GLU A 126 3.25 -7.39 -13.81
C GLU A 126 4.31 -6.44 -14.38
N THR A 127 5.58 -6.71 -14.11
CA THR A 127 6.69 -5.92 -14.64
C THR A 127 7.65 -6.80 -15.42
N ALA A 128 8.11 -6.33 -16.58
CA ALA A 128 9.15 -7.01 -17.32
C ALA A 128 10.53 -6.75 -16.71
N LYS A 129 11.50 -7.64 -17.00
CA LYS A 129 12.90 -7.38 -16.66
C LYS A 129 13.39 -6.12 -17.39
N GLY A 130 13.84 -5.12 -16.62
CA GLY A 130 14.32 -3.84 -17.16
C GLY A 130 13.32 -2.69 -17.03
N THR A 131 12.10 -2.93 -16.56
CA THR A 131 11.15 -1.88 -16.18
C THR A 131 11.76 -0.95 -15.12
N SER A 132 11.60 0.35 -15.28
CA SER A 132 12.10 1.31 -14.28
C SER A 132 11.28 1.23 -12.99
N TYR A 133 11.99 1.29 -11.86
CA TYR A 133 11.34 1.36 -10.55
C TYR A 133 10.41 2.58 -10.42
N GLY A 134 10.79 3.69 -11.06
CA GLY A 134 9.97 4.90 -11.08
C GLY A 134 8.60 4.69 -11.73
N MET A 135 8.54 3.96 -12.85
CA MET A 135 7.29 3.64 -13.53
C MET A 135 6.40 2.73 -12.66
N TYR A 136 6.97 1.67 -12.09
CA TYR A 136 6.27 0.78 -11.17
C TYR A 136 5.63 1.56 -10.01
N ILE A 137 6.41 2.42 -9.32
CA ILE A 137 5.92 3.21 -8.19
C ILE A 137 4.84 4.20 -8.62
N SER A 138 4.95 4.79 -9.81
CA SER A 138 3.94 5.71 -10.32
C SER A 138 2.60 5.00 -10.54
N VAL A 139 2.62 3.83 -11.19
CA VAL A 139 1.42 3.00 -11.38
C VAL A 139 0.84 2.55 -10.03
N TYR A 140 1.68 2.08 -9.13
CA TYR A 140 1.29 1.67 -7.78
C TYR A 140 0.59 2.81 -7.02
N ASN A 141 1.12 4.02 -7.09
CA ASN A 141 0.51 5.19 -6.45
C ASN A 141 -0.86 5.54 -7.05
N GLU A 142 -1.05 5.42 -8.37
CA GLU A 142 -2.36 5.65 -9.00
C GLU A 142 -3.39 4.59 -8.57
N VAL A 143 -2.97 3.34 -8.42
CA VAL A 143 -3.83 2.27 -7.89
C VAL A 143 -4.21 2.55 -6.43
N LEU A 144 -3.27 2.96 -5.57
CA LEU A 144 -3.57 3.34 -4.19
C LEU A 144 -4.48 4.57 -4.12
N ALA A 145 -4.32 5.52 -5.05
CA ALA A 145 -5.18 6.69 -5.15
C ALA A 145 -6.63 6.29 -5.52
N ALA A 146 -6.82 5.29 -6.41
CA ALA A 146 -8.13 4.73 -6.74
C ALA A 146 -8.82 4.13 -5.50
N TYR A 147 -8.12 3.30 -4.72
CA TYR A 147 -8.65 2.79 -3.44
C TYR A 147 -8.99 3.91 -2.47
N THR A 148 -8.16 4.93 -2.38
CA THR A 148 -8.38 6.08 -1.49
C THR A 148 -9.61 6.87 -1.91
N GLU A 149 -9.81 7.07 -3.21
CA GLU A 149 -10.98 7.75 -3.76
C GLU A 149 -12.28 7.01 -3.40
N LEU A 150 -12.35 5.70 -3.66
CA LEU A 150 -13.50 4.87 -3.33
C LEU A 150 -13.77 4.82 -1.83
N ARG A 151 -12.73 4.66 -1.02
CA ARG A 151 -12.83 4.71 0.44
C ARG A 151 -13.32 6.07 0.95
N ASN A 152 -12.91 7.17 0.31
CA ASN A 152 -13.41 8.51 0.64
C ASN A 152 -14.89 8.67 0.30
N LYS A 153 -15.33 8.18 -0.87
CA LYS A 153 -16.76 8.18 -1.27
C LYS A 153 -17.60 7.36 -0.29
N TYR A 154 -17.15 6.14 0.00
CA TYR A 154 -17.82 5.25 0.96
C TYR A 154 -17.92 5.87 2.35
N ALA A 155 -16.81 6.39 2.89
CA ALA A 155 -16.78 6.97 4.22
C ALA A 155 -17.78 8.13 4.37
N LYS A 156 -17.81 9.05 3.40
CA LYS A 156 -18.74 10.20 3.42
C LYS A 156 -20.20 9.79 3.39
N LYS A 157 -20.53 8.70 2.68
CA LYS A 157 -21.91 8.28 2.44
C LYS A 157 -22.45 7.34 3.50
N TYR A 158 -21.63 6.39 3.95
CA TYR A 158 -22.09 5.26 4.78
C TYR A 158 -21.65 5.28 6.24
N LEU A 159 -20.68 6.12 6.62
CA LEU A 159 -20.34 6.27 8.04
C LEU A 159 -21.43 7.02 8.78
N THR A 160 -21.70 6.56 10.02
CA THR A 160 -22.73 7.10 10.89
C THR A 160 -22.14 7.66 12.19
N GLY A 161 -22.96 8.29 13.01
CA GLY A 161 -22.57 8.80 14.32
C GLY A 161 -21.53 9.93 14.24
N LYS A 162 -20.50 9.86 15.09
CA LYS A 162 -19.46 10.89 15.25
C LYS A 162 -18.67 11.19 13.96
N TYR A 163 -18.56 10.21 13.07
CA TYR A 163 -17.74 10.28 11.83
C TYR A 163 -18.56 10.47 10.58
N LYS A 164 -19.86 10.76 10.70
CA LYS A 164 -20.77 11.00 9.58
C LYS A 164 -20.25 12.16 8.71
N GLY A 165 -20.14 11.92 7.40
CA GLY A 165 -19.71 12.93 6.42
C GLY A 165 -18.20 13.15 6.33
N LEU A 166 -17.39 12.53 7.21
CA LEU A 166 -15.94 12.58 7.12
C LEU A 166 -15.43 11.67 5.99
N SER A 167 -14.33 12.09 5.35
CA SER A 167 -13.64 11.25 4.38
C SER A 167 -12.72 10.23 5.08
N TYR A 168 -12.34 9.18 4.37
CA TYR A 168 -11.34 8.23 4.85
C TYR A 168 -10.00 8.90 5.17
N THR A 169 -9.59 9.86 4.36
CA THR A 169 -8.37 10.65 4.60
C THR A 169 -8.45 11.49 5.88
N ASP A 170 -9.62 12.01 6.25
CA ASP A 170 -9.80 12.73 7.50
C ASP A 170 -9.73 11.80 8.71
N LEU A 171 -10.30 10.59 8.60
CA LEU A 171 -10.13 9.56 9.64
C LEU A 171 -8.66 9.19 9.85
N LEU A 172 -7.87 9.09 8.78
CA LEU A 172 -6.43 8.83 8.90
C LEU A 172 -5.68 9.97 9.60
N LYS A 173 -6.06 11.24 9.35
CA LYS A 173 -5.50 12.40 10.07
C LYS A 173 -5.83 12.33 11.56
N ILE A 174 -7.09 12.02 11.92
CA ILE A 174 -7.52 11.87 13.32
C ILE A 174 -6.74 10.72 13.98
N LYS A 175 -6.60 9.57 13.29
CA LYS A 175 -5.80 8.44 13.78
C LYS A 175 -4.32 8.81 14.01
N LYS A 176 -3.76 9.65 13.14
CA LYS A 176 -2.36 10.12 13.27
C LYS A 176 -2.20 11.06 14.47
N ALA A 177 -3.20 11.89 14.74
CA ALA A 177 -3.20 12.80 15.88
C ALA A 177 -3.43 12.07 17.22
N ASP A 178 -4.30 11.05 17.23
CA ASP A 178 -4.62 10.22 18.40
C ASP A 178 -4.61 8.73 18.01
N ALA A 179 -3.44 8.10 18.18
CA ALA A 179 -3.23 6.70 17.85
C ALA A 179 -4.01 5.72 18.76
N GLN A 180 -4.47 6.16 19.93
CA GLN A 180 -5.20 5.33 20.90
C GLN A 180 -6.73 5.35 20.68
N ASN A 181 -7.23 6.20 19.79
CA ASN A 181 -8.66 6.33 19.51
C ASN A 181 -9.23 5.05 18.89
N ALA A 182 -9.87 4.24 19.71
CA ALA A 182 -10.44 2.96 19.29
C ALA A 182 -11.60 3.14 18.30
N ASP A 183 -12.43 4.16 18.47
CA ASP A 183 -13.59 4.40 17.61
C ASP A 183 -13.17 4.74 16.18
N VAL A 184 -12.10 5.55 16.00
CA VAL A 184 -11.54 5.85 14.70
C VAL A 184 -10.97 4.60 14.02
N LYS A 185 -10.34 3.70 14.78
CA LYS A 185 -9.84 2.43 14.23
C LYS A 185 -10.99 1.59 13.69
N VAL A 186 -12.09 1.46 14.43
CA VAL A 186 -13.28 0.74 14.00
C VAL A 186 -13.87 1.34 12.71
N ALA A 187 -14.00 2.68 12.65
CA ALA A 187 -14.49 3.36 11.45
C ALA A 187 -13.57 3.13 10.22
N ILE A 188 -12.26 3.21 10.41
CA ILE A 188 -11.27 2.92 9.35
C ILE A 188 -11.39 1.47 8.88
N ASP A 189 -11.53 0.51 9.79
CA ASP A 189 -11.64 -0.91 9.47
C ASP A 189 -12.95 -1.21 8.73
N GLN A 190 -14.06 -0.55 9.07
CA GLN A 190 -15.32 -0.63 8.32
C GLN A 190 -15.12 -0.19 6.86
N VAL A 191 -14.46 0.94 6.62
CA VAL A 191 -14.18 1.45 5.27
C VAL A 191 -13.25 0.51 4.50
N LYS A 192 -12.20 -0.02 5.16
CA LYS A 192 -11.27 -0.98 4.55
C LYS A 192 -11.92 -2.32 4.21
N LYS A 193 -12.93 -2.74 4.97
CA LYS A 193 -13.70 -3.97 4.66
C LYS A 193 -14.59 -3.78 3.44
N ALA A 194 -15.11 -2.58 3.19
CA ALA A 194 -15.90 -2.30 1.99
C ALA A 194 -15.03 -2.34 0.72
N TYR A 195 -13.87 -1.69 0.75
CA TYR A 195 -12.88 -1.71 -0.33
C TYR A 195 -11.54 -2.25 0.18
N PRO A 196 -11.40 -3.58 0.29
CA PRO A 196 -10.15 -4.19 0.71
C PRO A 196 -9.10 -4.02 -0.38
N GLU A 197 -7.88 -3.70 0.03
CA GLU A 197 -6.75 -3.54 -0.88
C GLU A 197 -6.15 -4.92 -1.15
N ILE A 198 -6.48 -5.47 -2.32
CA ILE A 198 -5.99 -6.77 -2.77
C ILE A 198 -5.10 -6.53 -3.99
N LEU A 199 -3.80 -6.46 -3.73
CA LEU A 199 -2.77 -6.26 -4.75
C LEU A 199 -1.93 -7.51 -4.85
N ALA A 200 -1.71 -7.99 -6.06
CA ALA A 200 -0.81 -9.08 -6.38
C ALA A 200 0.30 -8.56 -7.30
N ASP A 201 1.55 -8.96 -7.03
CA ASP A 201 2.63 -8.81 -8.00
C ASP A 201 2.73 -10.13 -8.74
N ALA A 202 2.59 -10.11 -10.05
CA ALA A 202 2.89 -11.24 -10.88
C ALA A 202 4.41 -11.35 -11.07
N GLU A 203 4.91 -12.59 -11.22
CA GLU A 203 6.32 -12.80 -11.52
C GLU A 203 6.68 -12.15 -12.86
N PRO A 204 7.87 -11.51 -12.95
CA PRO A 204 8.27 -10.84 -14.18
C PRO A 204 8.35 -11.84 -15.33
N THR A 205 7.69 -11.53 -16.44
CA THR A 205 7.85 -12.26 -17.69
C THR A 205 9.26 -12.06 -18.27
N ASN A 206 9.79 -13.12 -18.84
CA ASN A 206 11.17 -13.13 -19.42
C ASN A 206 11.24 -12.36 -20.73
#